data_46d37280d4939fd276da74d68742f28a
#
_entry.id   46d37280d4939fd276da74d68742f28a
#
_cell.length_a   1.000
_cell.length_b   1.000
_cell.length_c   1.000
_cell.angle_alpha   90.00
_cell.angle_beta   90.00
_cell.angle_gamma   90.00
#
_symmetry.space_group_name_H-M   'P 1'
#
loop_
_entity.id
_entity.type
_entity.pdbx_description
1 polymer ?
#
loop_
_entity_poly.entity_id
_entity_poly.type
_entity_poly.pdbx_seq_one_letter_code
_entity_poly.pdbx_strand_id
1 'polypeptide(L)'
;RYQLVVQDVFPSGTGSLMALFQKRKQTFLNEGLFDQSRKKPIPYLPEVIGVITSESGAVFQDILHRLKERFPRTVILWSVPVQGEESARRVAEAIVGFNSFEFQKQDKRPDLLRVARGGGSLEDLWGFNEEIVIRAVANSKIPIISAIGHETDTTLIDYCLLYTSPSPRD
;
A
#
# COMPACT_ATOMS: atom_id res chain seq x y z
N ARG A 1 24.17 37.59 26.77
CA ARG A 1 23.51 37.10 25.51
C ARG A 1 24.22 35.83 25.10
N TYR A 2 23.50 34.74 25.01
CA TYR A 2 24.00 33.49 24.46
C TYR A 2 23.76 33.53 22.97
N GLN A 3 24.74 33.17 22.16
CA GLN A 3 24.62 32.99 20.73
C GLN A 3 24.85 31.49 20.42
N LEU A 4 23.95 30.90 19.63
CA LEU A 4 24.13 29.58 19.07
C LEU A 4 24.82 29.76 17.73
N VAL A 5 26.03 29.21 17.60
CA VAL A 5 26.74 29.14 16.33
C VAL A 5 26.40 27.78 15.71
N VAL A 6 25.59 27.79 14.67
CA VAL A 6 25.24 26.58 13.93
C VAL A 6 26.33 26.34 12.90
N GLN A 7 27.07 25.26 13.02
CA GLN A 7 28.11 24.88 12.06
C GLN A 7 27.59 24.09 10.89
N ASP A 8 26.56 23.22 11.13
CA ASP A 8 25.92 22.42 10.10
C ASP A 8 24.44 22.24 10.41
N VAL A 9 23.60 22.25 9.36
CA VAL A 9 22.17 21.93 9.45
C VAL A 9 21.90 20.71 8.60
N PHE A 10 21.61 19.60 9.24
CA PHE A 10 21.13 18.40 8.57
C PHE A 10 19.63 18.28 8.77
N PRO A 11 18.84 18.00 7.72
CA PRO A 11 17.43 17.65 7.90
C PRO A 11 17.35 16.40 8.75
N SER A 12 16.94 16.56 10.00
CA SER A 12 16.72 15.44 10.93
C SER A 12 15.46 14.70 10.48
N GLY A 13 15.61 13.43 10.13
CA GLY A 13 14.49 12.53 9.83
C GLY A 13 14.41 12.10 8.36
N THR A 14 14.10 13.00 7.42
CA THR A 14 13.87 12.63 6.01
C THR A 14 15.10 12.02 5.32
N GLY A 15 16.31 12.50 5.62
CA GLY A 15 17.55 11.95 5.05
C GLY A 15 17.83 10.52 5.51
N SER A 16 17.61 10.21 6.78
CA SER A 16 17.79 8.87 7.32
C SER A 16 16.73 7.89 6.81
N LEU A 17 15.48 8.33 6.68
CA LEU A 17 14.40 7.53 6.10
C LEU A 17 14.66 7.25 4.61
N MET A 18 15.14 8.22 3.86
CA MET A 18 15.49 8.03 2.46
C MET A 18 16.66 7.04 2.28
N ALA A 19 17.69 7.12 3.14
CA ALA A 19 18.79 6.17 3.14
C ALA A 19 18.29 4.74 3.46
N LEU A 20 17.39 4.61 4.43
CA LEU A 20 16.77 3.33 4.77
C LEU A 20 15.89 2.81 3.63
N PHE A 21 15.12 3.68 2.96
CA PHE A 21 14.35 3.34 1.78
C PHE A 21 15.23 2.73 0.69
N GLN A 22 16.34 3.40 0.33
CA GLN A 22 17.27 2.91 -0.69
C GLN A 22 17.92 1.58 -0.29
N LYS A 23 18.30 1.43 0.98
CA LYS A 23 18.86 0.17 1.50
C LYS A 23 17.84 -0.97 1.36
N ARG A 24 16.61 -0.77 1.81
CA ARG A 24 15.54 -1.78 1.70
C ARG A 24 15.23 -2.10 0.24
N LYS A 25 15.13 -1.07 -0.60
CA LYS A 25 14.91 -1.26 -2.05
C LYS A 25 15.97 -2.17 -2.66
N GLN A 26 17.24 -1.91 -2.36
CA GLN A 26 18.33 -2.75 -2.88
C GLN A 26 18.28 -4.17 -2.35
N THR A 27 17.96 -4.36 -1.06
CA THR A 27 17.80 -5.69 -0.46
C THR A 27 16.71 -6.48 -1.17
N PHE A 28 15.52 -5.91 -1.31
CA PHE A 28 14.39 -6.59 -1.95
C PHE A 28 14.59 -6.83 -3.45
N LEU A 29 15.32 -5.94 -4.12
CA LEU A 29 15.73 -6.14 -5.50
C LEU A 29 16.66 -7.36 -5.63
N ASN A 30 17.65 -7.48 -4.74
CA ASN A 30 18.58 -8.61 -4.72
C ASN A 30 17.87 -9.93 -4.37
N GLU A 31 16.82 -9.90 -3.56
CA GLU A 31 15.97 -11.04 -3.24
C GLU A 31 14.99 -11.41 -4.37
N GLY A 32 14.91 -10.60 -5.44
CA GLY A 32 13.99 -10.83 -6.56
C GLY A 32 12.52 -10.58 -6.22
N LEU A 33 12.21 -9.81 -5.15
CA LEU A 33 10.82 -9.53 -4.77
C LEU A 33 10.12 -8.60 -5.76
N PHE A 34 10.89 -7.85 -6.55
CA PHE A 34 10.39 -6.93 -7.58
C PHE A 34 10.39 -7.52 -8.98
N ASP A 35 10.72 -8.80 -9.13
CA ASP A 35 10.82 -9.45 -10.43
C ASP A 35 9.49 -9.43 -11.17
N GLN A 36 9.55 -9.15 -12.46
CA GLN A 36 8.38 -9.08 -13.33
C GLN A 36 7.57 -10.38 -13.33
N SER A 37 8.25 -11.52 -13.19
CA SER A 37 7.62 -12.84 -13.13
C SER A 37 6.71 -13.06 -11.91
N ARG A 38 6.91 -12.30 -10.85
CA ARG A 38 6.08 -12.35 -9.63
C ARG A 38 4.85 -11.46 -9.71
N LYS A 39 4.87 -10.47 -10.59
CA LYS A 39 3.80 -9.49 -10.72
C LYS A 39 2.60 -10.11 -11.43
N LYS A 40 1.42 -9.91 -10.87
CA LYS A 40 0.19 -10.54 -11.34
C LYS A 40 -0.62 -9.59 -12.22
N PRO A 41 -1.15 -10.08 -13.36
CA PRO A 41 -2.06 -9.28 -14.18
C PRO A 41 -3.36 -9.01 -13.41
N ILE A 42 -3.89 -7.81 -13.59
CA ILE A 42 -5.20 -7.45 -13.06
C ILE A 42 -6.27 -8.10 -13.92
N PRO A 43 -7.31 -8.72 -13.33
CA PRO A 43 -8.44 -9.24 -14.07
C PRO A 43 -9.17 -8.11 -14.81
N TYR A 44 -9.59 -8.36 -16.04
CA TYR A 44 -10.26 -7.36 -16.88
C TYR A 44 -11.56 -6.85 -16.24
N LEU A 45 -12.33 -7.74 -15.63
CA LEU A 45 -13.60 -7.44 -14.96
C LEU A 45 -13.66 -8.14 -13.59
N PRO A 46 -13.06 -7.57 -12.52
CA PRO A 46 -13.17 -8.14 -11.19
C PRO A 46 -14.63 -8.07 -10.69
N GLU A 47 -15.16 -9.14 -10.15
CA GLU A 47 -16.49 -9.18 -9.55
C GLU A 47 -16.47 -8.73 -8.10
N VAL A 48 -15.43 -9.13 -7.38
CA VAL A 48 -15.25 -8.82 -5.96
C VAL A 48 -13.91 -8.11 -5.74
N ILE A 49 -13.96 -6.94 -5.16
CA ILE A 49 -12.79 -6.12 -4.84
C ILE A 49 -12.60 -6.06 -3.33
N GLY A 50 -11.48 -6.58 -2.85
CA GLY A 50 -11.05 -6.40 -1.46
C GLY A 50 -10.36 -5.04 -1.30
N VAL A 51 -10.82 -4.21 -0.39
CA VAL A 51 -10.24 -2.90 -0.10
C VAL A 51 -9.62 -2.93 1.29
N ILE A 52 -8.35 -2.57 1.39
CA ILE A 52 -7.58 -2.46 2.63
C ILE A 52 -7.31 -0.97 2.86
N THR A 53 -8.04 -0.37 3.78
CA THR A 53 -7.95 1.05 4.14
C THR A 53 -8.66 1.32 5.46
N SER A 54 -8.64 2.55 5.96
CA SER A 54 -9.46 2.94 7.11
C SER A 54 -10.91 3.19 6.69
N GLU A 55 -11.85 2.68 7.48
CA GLU A 55 -13.29 2.84 7.23
C GLU A 55 -13.73 4.31 7.26
N SER A 56 -13.20 5.07 8.21
CA SER A 56 -13.50 6.51 8.37
C SER A 56 -12.77 7.41 7.37
N GLY A 57 -11.88 6.85 6.54
CA GLY A 57 -11.08 7.61 5.59
C GLY A 57 -11.89 8.10 4.38
N ALA A 58 -11.67 9.35 3.97
CA ALA A 58 -12.27 9.91 2.76
C ALA A 58 -11.97 9.07 1.51
N VAL A 59 -10.79 8.42 1.47
CA VAL A 59 -10.38 7.54 0.37
C VAL A 59 -11.34 6.37 0.17
N PHE A 60 -11.86 5.76 1.24
CA PHE A 60 -12.82 4.67 1.12
C PHE A 60 -14.14 5.14 0.50
N GLN A 61 -14.64 6.29 0.93
CA GLN A 61 -15.85 6.87 0.37
C GLN A 61 -15.67 7.25 -1.11
N ASP A 62 -14.53 7.80 -1.46
CA ASP A 62 -14.20 8.12 -2.86
C ASP A 62 -14.15 6.86 -3.75
N ILE A 63 -13.56 5.76 -3.24
CA ILE A 63 -13.54 4.47 -3.94
C ILE A 63 -14.96 3.96 -4.18
N LEU A 64 -15.81 3.95 -3.14
CA LEU A 64 -17.19 3.48 -3.25
C LEU A 64 -17.99 4.33 -4.23
N HIS A 65 -17.85 5.66 -4.15
CA HIS A 65 -18.54 6.58 -5.04
C HIS A 65 -18.16 6.35 -6.51
N ARG A 66 -16.87 6.24 -6.81
CA ARG A 66 -16.38 5.97 -8.18
C ARG A 66 -16.81 4.59 -8.70
N LEU A 67 -16.76 3.57 -7.87
CA LEU A 67 -17.22 2.24 -8.26
C LEU A 67 -18.73 2.24 -8.55
N LYS A 68 -19.53 2.90 -7.69
CA LYS A 68 -20.97 2.98 -7.87
C LYS A 68 -21.37 3.68 -9.17
N GLU A 69 -20.65 4.76 -9.52
CA GLU A 69 -20.96 5.54 -10.72
C GLU A 69 -20.53 4.87 -12.01
N ARG A 70 -19.34 4.24 -12.01
CA ARG A 70 -18.71 3.77 -13.24
C ARG A 70 -18.83 2.28 -13.49
N PHE A 71 -18.73 1.51 -12.42
CA PHE A 71 -18.64 0.05 -12.51
C PHE A 71 -19.02 -0.62 -11.18
N PRO A 72 -20.31 -0.73 -10.86
CA PRO A 72 -20.76 -1.31 -9.60
C PRO A 72 -20.24 -2.73 -9.42
N ARG A 73 -19.53 -2.96 -8.31
CA ARG A 73 -18.96 -4.27 -7.93
C ARG A 73 -19.15 -4.51 -6.45
N THR A 74 -19.05 -5.78 -6.05
CA THR A 74 -19.01 -6.13 -4.65
C THR A 74 -17.68 -5.66 -4.05
N VAL A 75 -17.76 -4.89 -2.97
CA VAL A 75 -16.60 -4.41 -2.22
C VAL A 75 -16.58 -5.07 -0.85
N ILE A 76 -15.46 -5.65 -0.48
CA ILE A 76 -15.20 -6.18 0.86
C ILE A 76 -14.15 -5.30 1.50
N LEU A 77 -14.54 -4.55 2.53
CA LEU A 77 -13.61 -3.72 3.30
C LEU A 77 -12.94 -4.56 4.39
N TRP A 78 -11.62 -4.51 4.44
CA TRP A 78 -10.84 -4.88 5.60
C TRP A 78 -10.31 -3.60 6.24
N SER A 79 -10.98 -3.13 7.28
CA SER A 79 -10.64 -1.87 7.95
C SER A 79 -9.38 -2.01 8.77
N VAL A 80 -8.39 -1.16 8.46
CA VAL A 80 -7.09 -1.10 9.16
C VAL A 80 -6.65 0.34 9.36
N PRO A 81 -5.85 0.64 10.39
CA PRO A 81 -5.16 1.91 10.47
C PRO A 81 -4.14 1.99 9.31
N VAL A 82 -4.16 3.08 8.55
CA VAL A 82 -3.28 3.32 7.41
C VAL A 82 -2.14 4.31 7.71
N GLN A 83 -1.97 4.67 8.97
CA GLN A 83 -0.88 5.49 9.51
C GLN A 83 -0.58 5.09 10.95
N GLY A 84 0.60 5.49 11.45
CA GLY A 84 1.07 5.13 12.80
C GLY A 84 1.77 3.76 12.82
N GLU A 85 2.31 3.40 13.99
CA GLU A 85 3.20 2.24 14.18
C GLU A 85 2.55 0.89 13.81
N GLU A 86 1.25 0.75 14.07
CA GLU A 86 0.50 -0.48 13.81
C GLU A 86 0.12 -0.67 12.34
N SER A 87 0.22 0.38 11.50
CA SER A 87 -0.31 0.36 10.13
C SER A 87 0.31 -0.76 9.29
N ALA A 88 1.63 -0.88 9.30
CA ALA A 88 2.35 -1.89 8.52
C ALA A 88 1.91 -3.32 8.87
N ARG A 89 1.85 -3.63 10.17
CA ARG A 89 1.44 -4.94 10.64
C ARG A 89 -0.01 -5.24 10.24
N ARG A 90 -0.92 -4.30 10.44
CA ARG A 90 -2.34 -4.47 10.14
C ARG A 90 -2.62 -4.60 8.64
N VAL A 91 -1.90 -3.83 7.81
CA VAL A 91 -2.00 -3.96 6.35
C VAL A 91 -1.50 -5.33 5.89
N ALA A 92 -0.36 -5.79 6.40
CA ALA A 92 0.17 -7.11 6.07
C ALA A 92 -0.79 -8.24 6.52
N GLU A 93 -1.33 -8.17 7.74
CA GLU A 93 -2.34 -9.11 8.24
C GLU A 93 -3.58 -9.16 7.34
N ALA A 94 -4.06 -8.01 6.87
CA ALA A 94 -5.20 -7.94 5.97
C ALA A 94 -4.92 -8.60 4.61
N ILE A 95 -3.73 -8.37 4.02
CA ILE A 95 -3.31 -9.01 2.78
C ILE A 95 -3.24 -10.53 2.95
N VAL A 96 -2.60 -11.01 4.02
CA VAL A 96 -2.51 -12.44 4.34
C VAL A 96 -3.89 -13.03 4.60
N GLY A 97 -4.75 -12.31 5.33
CA GLY A 97 -6.12 -12.74 5.64
C GLY A 97 -6.96 -12.95 4.38
N PHE A 98 -6.96 -12.01 3.44
CA PHE A 98 -7.64 -12.19 2.15
C PHE A 98 -7.10 -13.37 1.34
N ASN A 99 -5.83 -13.72 1.51
CA ASN A 99 -5.19 -14.87 0.86
C ASN A 99 -5.37 -16.18 1.64
N SER A 100 -5.99 -16.16 2.83
CA SER A 100 -6.17 -17.35 3.66
C SER A 100 -7.10 -18.36 3.01
N PHE A 101 -6.89 -19.63 3.34
CA PHE A 101 -7.72 -20.71 2.82
C PHE A 101 -9.21 -20.60 3.20
N GLU A 102 -9.48 -20.06 4.39
CA GLU A 102 -10.85 -19.84 4.87
C GLU A 102 -11.57 -18.82 4.01
N PHE A 103 -10.88 -17.73 3.65
CA PHE A 103 -11.44 -16.70 2.77
C PHE A 103 -11.63 -17.20 1.33
N GLN A 104 -10.74 -18.09 0.88
CA GLN A 104 -10.81 -18.66 -0.47
C GLN A 104 -11.98 -19.65 -0.66
N LYS A 105 -12.53 -20.21 0.42
CA LYS A 105 -13.71 -21.11 0.40
C LYS A 105 -15.05 -20.37 0.34
N GLN A 106 -15.05 -19.07 0.58
CA GLN A 106 -16.26 -18.27 0.50
C GLN A 106 -16.60 -17.94 -0.96
N ASP A 107 -17.88 -17.97 -1.31
CA ASP A 107 -18.39 -17.62 -2.65
C ASP A 107 -18.07 -16.18 -3.08
N LYS A 108 -17.55 -15.37 -2.17
CA LYS A 108 -17.19 -13.95 -2.39
C LYS A 108 -15.69 -13.67 -2.18
N ARG A 109 -14.83 -14.55 -2.67
CA ARG A 109 -13.40 -14.31 -2.65
C ARG A 109 -13.04 -13.08 -3.51
N PRO A 110 -12.19 -12.17 -3.04
CA PRO A 110 -11.72 -11.06 -3.88
C PRO A 110 -10.90 -11.55 -5.09
N ASP A 111 -11.21 -10.99 -6.25
CA ASP A 111 -10.43 -11.17 -7.49
C ASP A 111 -9.27 -10.19 -7.57
N LEU A 112 -9.41 -9.10 -6.83
CA LEU A 112 -8.47 -7.99 -6.80
C LEU A 112 -8.43 -7.39 -5.40
N LEU A 113 -7.24 -7.07 -4.91
CA LEU A 113 -7.07 -6.27 -3.70
C LEU A 113 -6.67 -4.84 -4.05
N ARG A 114 -7.14 -3.89 -3.30
CA ARG A 114 -6.72 -2.50 -3.37
C ARG A 114 -6.27 -2.03 -2.00
N VAL A 115 -4.99 -1.70 -1.87
CA VAL A 115 -4.43 -1.05 -0.68
C VAL A 115 -4.46 0.45 -0.92
N ALA A 116 -5.18 1.20 -0.09
CA ALA A 116 -5.43 2.60 -0.36
C ALA A 116 -5.16 3.49 0.86
N ARG A 117 -4.51 4.63 0.61
CA ARG A 117 -4.27 5.69 1.57
C ARG A 117 -4.08 7.01 0.82
N GLY A 118 -4.72 8.07 1.27
CA GLY A 118 -4.55 9.41 0.72
C GLY A 118 -3.12 9.95 0.86
N GLY A 119 -2.87 11.17 0.41
CA GLY A 119 -1.58 11.83 0.53
C GLY A 119 -1.12 12.03 1.98
N GLY A 120 0.15 12.33 2.17
CA GLY A 120 0.76 12.58 3.47
C GLY A 120 2.27 12.74 3.36
N SER A 121 2.93 12.98 4.47
CA SER A 121 4.38 13.06 4.52
C SER A 121 5.04 11.69 4.28
N LEU A 122 6.34 11.66 4.02
CA LEU A 122 7.10 10.42 3.89
C LEU A 122 6.96 9.53 5.15
N GLU A 123 6.94 10.15 6.31
CA GLU A 123 6.75 9.48 7.60
C GLU A 123 5.36 8.84 7.70
N ASP A 124 4.33 9.54 7.22
CA ASP A 124 2.96 9.02 7.21
C ASP A 124 2.78 7.82 6.28
N LEU A 125 3.52 7.80 5.18
CA LEU A 125 3.49 6.72 4.19
C LEU A 125 4.48 5.59 4.52
N TRP A 126 5.31 5.76 5.56
CA TRP A 126 6.42 4.86 5.85
C TRP A 126 5.99 3.41 6.08
N GLY A 127 4.83 3.18 6.66
CA GLY A 127 4.30 1.83 6.88
C GLY A 127 4.26 0.96 5.63
N PHE A 128 4.09 1.56 4.45
CA PHE A 128 4.08 0.86 3.16
C PHE A 128 5.47 0.56 2.59
N ASN A 129 6.52 1.01 3.29
CA ASN A 129 7.93 0.67 3.03
C ASN A 129 8.45 -0.40 4.00
N GLU A 130 7.61 -0.89 4.91
CA GLU A 130 8.01 -1.91 5.88
C GLU A 130 8.10 -3.29 5.23
N GLU A 131 9.14 -4.05 5.63
CA GLU A 131 9.43 -5.37 5.08
C GLU A 131 8.24 -6.33 5.16
N ILE A 132 7.49 -6.28 6.28
CA ILE A 132 6.33 -7.14 6.49
C ILE A 132 5.26 -6.93 5.41
N VAL A 133 5.04 -5.68 4.98
CA VAL A 133 4.07 -5.35 3.92
C VAL A 133 4.59 -5.83 2.57
N ILE A 134 5.87 -5.55 2.25
CA ILE A 134 6.48 -5.95 0.98
C ILE A 134 6.44 -7.47 0.80
N ARG A 135 6.77 -8.24 1.83
CA ARG A 135 6.70 -9.70 1.79
C ARG A 135 5.27 -10.22 1.67
N ALA A 136 4.30 -9.61 2.36
CA ALA A 136 2.90 -9.97 2.22
C ALA A 136 2.38 -9.74 0.79
N VAL A 137 2.73 -8.61 0.19
CA VAL A 137 2.38 -8.27 -1.21
C VAL A 137 3.03 -9.23 -2.20
N ALA A 138 4.34 -9.47 -2.07
CA ALA A 138 5.09 -10.36 -2.96
C ALA A 138 4.58 -11.82 -2.92
N ASN A 139 4.03 -12.25 -1.79
CA ASN A 139 3.49 -13.59 -1.60
C ASN A 139 1.97 -13.68 -1.84
N SER A 140 1.29 -12.57 -2.08
CA SER A 140 -0.14 -12.58 -2.37
C SER A 140 -0.44 -13.38 -3.63
N LYS A 141 -1.47 -14.24 -3.58
CA LYS A 141 -2.00 -14.95 -4.75
C LYS A 141 -3.02 -14.11 -5.51
N ILE A 142 -3.61 -13.14 -4.86
CA ILE A 142 -4.57 -12.20 -5.43
C ILE A 142 -3.79 -10.99 -5.97
N PRO A 143 -4.06 -10.52 -7.19
CA PRO A 143 -3.47 -9.29 -7.70
C PRO A 143 -3.77 -8.11 -6.78
N ILE A 144 -2.83 -7.19 -6.64
CA ILE A 144 -2.96 -6.02 -5.77
C ILE A 144 -2.75 -4.76 -6.59
N ILE A 145 -3.53 -3.71 -6.31
CA ILE A 145 -3.30 -2.34 -6.75
C ILE A 145 -2.91 -1.51 -5.52
N SER A 146 -1.81 -0.79 -5.61
CA SER A 146 -1.44 0.27 -4.68
C SER A 146 -2.08 1.58 -5.10
N ALA A 147 -2.77 2.23 -4.17
CA ALA A 147 -3.32 3.58 -4.32
C ALA A 147 -2.92 4.39 -3.08
N ILE A 148 -1.63 4.67 -2.96
CA ILE A 148 -1.00 5.26 -1.78
C ILE A 148 -0.35 6.57 -2.16
N GLY A 149 -0.70 7.64 -1.43
CA GLY A 149 -0.17 8.97 -1.69
C GLY A 149 -0.71 9.60 -2.96
N HIS A 150 -0.02 10.63 -3.45
CA HIS A 150 -0.29 11.32 -4.70
C HIS A 150 0.57 10.74 -5.83
N GLU A 151 0.41 11.22 -7.05
CA GLU A 151 1.14 10.74 -8.23
C GLU A 151 2.66 10.81 -8.08
N THR A 152 3.16 11.79 -7.34
CA THR A 152 4.60 11.98 -7.07
C THR A 152 5.15 11.08 -5.96
N ASP A 153 4.28 10.51 -5.14
CA ASP A 153 4.70 9.67 -4.02
C ASP A 153 5.00 8.24 -4.51
N THR A 154 6.16 7.72 -4.14
CA THR A 154 6.54 6.35 -4.47
C THR A 154 6.92 5.61 -3.20
N THR A 155 6.29 4.47 -2.99
CA THR A 155 6.56 3.57 -1.87
C THR A 155 7.13 2.24 -2.36
N LEU A 156 7.73 1.44 -1.47
CA LEU A 156 8.32 0.15 -1.86
C LEU A 156 7.28 -0.88 -2.33
N ILE A 157 6.03 -0.76 -1.87
CA ILE A 157 4.93 -1.62 -2.33
C ILE A 157 4.71 -1.47 -3.84
N ASP A 158 4.92 -0.28 -4.41
CA ASP A 158 4.69 0.00 -5.82
C ASP A 158 5.61 -0.80 -6.74
N TYR A 159 6.84 -1.08 -6.28
CA TYR A 159 7.80 -1.89 -7.05
C TYR A 159 7.41 -3.37 -7.15
N CYS A 160 6.58 -3.87 -6.22
CA CYS A 160 6.08 -5.25 -6.24
C CYS A 160 4.95 -5.48 -7.24
N LEU A 161 4.35 -4.41 -7.78
CA LEU A 161 3.10 -4.46 -8.52
C LEU A 161 3.28 -4.14 -10.00
N LEU A 162 2.37 -4.65 -10.85
CA LEU A 162 2.31 -4.26 -12.27
C LEU A 162 1.66 -2.89 -12.46
N TYR A 163 0.72 -2.56 -11.56
CA TYR A 163 -0.09 -1.36 -11.67
C TYR A 163 -0.15 -0.65 -10.34
N THR A 164 0.11 0.63 -10.39
CA THR A 164 -0.12 1.58 -9.31
C THR A 164 -1.18 2.56 -9.78
N SER A 165 -2.02 3.03 -8.89
CA SER A 165 -3.04 4.01 -9.20
C SER A 165 -2.84 5.19 -8.26
N PRO A 166 -2.75 6.42 -8.77
CA PRO A 166 -2.75 7.59 -7.91
C PRO A 166 -4.04 7.64 -7.08
N SER A 167 -4.01 8.45 -6.03
CA SER A 167 -5.20 8.68 -5.21
C SER A 167 -6.38 9.16 -6.06
N PRO A 168 -7.63 8.76 -5.76
CA PRO A 168 -8.81 9.22 -6.50
C PRO A 168 -9.02 10.73 -6.56
N ARG A 169 -8.23 11.49 -5.82
CA ARG A 169 -8.31 12.96 -5.74
C ARG A 169 -7.34 13.68 -6.66
N ASP A 170 -6.51 12.98 -7.38
CA ASP A 170 -5.53 13.55 -8.31
C ASP A 170 -6.07 13.55 -9.74
#